data_dd54e87f81f139a5726f9974112a0b78
#
_entry.id   dd54e87f81f139a5726f9974112a0b78
#
_cell.length_a   1.000
_cell.length_b   1.000
_cell.length_c   1.000
_cell.angle_alpha   90.00
_cell.angle_beta   90.00
_cell.angle_gamma   90.00
#
_symmetry.space_group_name_H-M   'P 1'
#
loop_
_entity.id
_entity.type
_entity.pdbx_description
1 polymer ?
#
loop_
_entity_poly.entity_id
_entity_poly.type
_entity_poly.pdbx_seq_one_letter_code
_entity_poly.pdbx_strand_id
1 'polypeptide(L)'
;IKWGDPVIHFSDSEEIKALSFDGAYYNLHESSFPLYQEKIRLPQNVSHLEVDIDVLETSALLSFERKLLPKELPDTTLSWRISYERKVPYLIFTYIPIFKGAKVNRFKYSINLIYQELDIKPKNYSTKSVLSSGDWYKIRLSNDGLYKIDADFLSDIGVNVSEIDPRKIQIYGNGGAMLPEL
;
A
#
# COMPACT_ATOMS: atom_id res chain seq x y z
N ILE A 1 25.40 -1.96 1.05
CA ILE A 1 25.20 -1.68 -0.38
C ILE A 1 26.41 -2.20 -1.17
N LYS A 2 26.14 -2.95 -2.21
CA LYS A 2 27.16 -3.48 -3.12
C LYS A 2 27.12 -2.64 -4.41
N TRP A 3 28.06 -1.73 -4.55
CA TRP A 3 28.18 -0.88 -5.73
C TRP A 3 28.68 -1.67 -6.95
N GLY A 4 28.10 -1.38 -8.11
CA GLY A 4 28.47 -1.95 -9.40
C GLY A 4 28.96 -0.88 -10.39
N ASP A 5 29.11 -1.30 -11.65
CA ASP A 5 29.43 -0.38 -12.72
C ASP A 5 28.23 0.56 -13.01
N PRO A 6 28.49 1.80 -13.48
CA PRO A 6 27.42 2.71 -13.88
C PRO A 6 26.52 2.11 -14.95
N VAL A 7 25.24 2.37 -14.85
CA VAL A 7 24.20 1.93 -15.80
C VAL A 7 23.72 3.08 -16.67
N ILE A 8 23.21 2.74 -17.84
CA ILE A 8 22.63 3.68 -18.78
C ILE A 8 21.11 3.52 -18.76
N HIS A 9 20.41 4.62 -18.56
CA HIS A 9 18.97 4.73 -18.68
C HIS A 9 18.59 5.62 -19.85
N PHE A 10 17.43 5.40 -20.42
CA PHE A 10 16.85 6.25 -21.45
C PHE A 10 15.60 6.94 -20.91
N SER A 11 15.57 8.26 -20.96
CA SER A 11 14.40 9.07 -20.59
C SER A 11 14.20 10.14 -21.66
N ASP A 12 13.00 10.24 -22.20
CA ASP A 12 12.62 11.25 -23.20
C ASP A 12 13.62 11.38 -24.37
N SER A 13 14.18 10.25 -24.79
CA SER A 13 15.22 10.16 -25.85
C SER A 13 16.62 10.64 -25.43
N GLU A 14 16.83 10.92 -24.17
CA GLU A 14 18.16 11.24 -23.65
C GLU A 14 18.78 10.01 -22.94
N GLU A 15 20.09 9.85 -23.15
CA GLU A 15 20.89 8.83 -22.47
C GLU A 15 21.42 9.39 -21.14
N ILE A 16 20.95 8.79 -20.03
CA ILE A 16 21.35 9.16 -18.69
C ILE A 16 22.24 8.07 -18.11
N LYS A 17 23.51 8.39 -17.87
CA LYS A 17 24.44 7.49 -17.19
C LYS A 17 24.43 7.77 -15.69
N ALA A 18 24.13 6.76 -14.90
CA ALA A 18 23.97 6.88 -13.44
C ALA A 18 24.84 5.87 -12.70
N LEU A 19 25.24 6.22 -11.48
CA LEU A 19 25.84 5.25 -10.53
C LEU A 19 24.84 4.13 -10.26
N SER A 20 25.34 2.94 -9.96
CA SER A 20 24.49 1.78 -9.70
C SER A 20 24.97 0.95 -8.52
N PHE A 21 24.04 0.27 -7.87
CA PHE A 21 24.28 -0.79 -6.90
C PHE A 21 23.20 -1.86 -7.02
N ASP A 22 23.45 -3.01 -6.45
CA ASP A 22 22.51 -4.14 -6.51
C ASP A 22 21.19 -3.80 -5.81
N GLY A 23 20.08 -3.84 -6.58
CA GLY A 23 18.75 -3.45 -6.11
C GLY A 23 18.46 -1.94 -6.13
N ALA A 24 19.25 -1.13 -6.82
CA ALA A 24 19.01 0.30 -6.93
C ALA A 24 17.70 0.62 -7.66
N TYR A 25 16.93 1.56 -7.11
CA TYR A 25 15.77 2.18 -7.74
C TYR A 25 16.13 3.55 -8.31
N TYR A 26 15.51 3.95 -9.43
CA TYR A 26 15.75 5.25 -10.06
C TYR A 26 14.45 5.98 -10.31
N ASN A 27 14.41 7.26 -9.91
CA ASN A 27 13.34 8.19 -10.30
C ASN A 27 13.91 9.20 -11.29
N LEU A 28 14.01 8.80 -12.55
CA LEU A 28 14.70 9.56 -13.59
C LEU A 28 14.04 10.91 -13.94
N HIS A 29 12.75 11.10 -13.55
CA HIS A 29 12.06 12.40 -13.71
C HIS A 29 12.52 13.43 -12.68
N GLU A 30 12.96 12.98 -11.51
CA GLU A 30 13.37 13.87 -10.43
C GLU A 30 14.89 13.93 -10.26
N SER A 31 15.56 12.78 -10.43
CA SER A 31 17.00 12.71 -10.26
C SER A 31 17.63 11.48 -10.92
N SER A 32 18.90 11.57 -11.27
CA SER A 32 19.73 10.45 -11.76
C SER A 32 20.41 9.66 -10.62
N PHE A 33 20.04 9.91 -9.36
CA PHE A 33 20.62 9.19 -8.23
C PHE A 33 20.08 7.76 -8.12
N PRO A 34 20.95 6.78 -7.82
CA PRO A 34 20.49 5.49 -7.37
C PRO A 34 19.91 5.61 -5.96
N LEU A 35 18.68 5.16 -5.79
CA LEU A 35 17.95 5.17 -4.53
C LEU A 35 17.95 3.78 -3.90
N TYR A 36 18.29 3.69 -2.64
CA TYR A 36 17.91 2.55 -1.82
C TYR A 36 16.45 2.73 -1.42
N GLN A 37 15.62 1.73 -1.69
CA GLN A 37 14.21 1.75 -1.30
C GLN A 37 13.87 0.49 -0.53
N GLU A 38 13.12 0.65 0.55
CA GLU A 38 12.62 -0.48 1.32
C GLU A 38 11.15 -0.25 1.69
N LYS A 39 10.40 -1.35 1.71
CA LYS A 39 8.99 -1.39 2.07
C LYS A 39 8.80 -2.31 3.27
N ILE A 40 8.35 -1.74 4.38
CA ILE A 40 8.21 -2.44 5.66
C ILE A 40 6.76 -2.39 6.11
N ARG A 41 6.20 -3.55 6.44
CA ARG A 41 4.85 -3.62 7.00
C ARG A 41 4.84 -3.02 8.40
N LEU A 42 3.87 -2.12 8.65
CA LEU A 42 3.67 -1.48 9.94
C LEU A 42 2.52 -2.11 10.74
N PRO A 43 2.55 -1.98 12.07
CA PRO A 43 1.37 -2.20 12.90
C PRO A 43 0.22 -1.25 12.52
N GLN A 44 -1.04 -1.69 12.69
CA GLN A 44 -2.20 -0.90 12.26
C GLN A 44 -2.45 0.38 13.06
N ASN A 45 -1.91 0.48 14.26
CA ASN A 45 -2.11 1.59 15.18
C ASN A 45 -0.96 2.61 15.22
N VAL A 46 -0.10 2.59 14.22
CA VAL A 46 0.97 3.61 14.09
C VAL A 46 0.34 4.92 13.66
N SER A 47 0.52 5.96 14.46
CA SER A 47 0.05 7.33 14.15
C SER A 47 1.13 8.17 13.51
N HIS A 48 2.37 8.01 13.92
CA HIS A 48 3.53 8.72 13.41
C HIS A 48 4.76 7.82 13.49
N LEU A 49 5.73 8.11 12.65
CA LEU A 49 7.03 7.44 12.68
C LEU A 49 8.15 8.37 12.26
N GLU A 50 9.34 8.07 12.71
CA GLU A 50 10.58 8.70 12.30
C GLU A 50 11.55 7.63 11.83
N VAL A 51 12.32 7.95 10.81
CA VAL A 51 13.36 7.07 10.27
C VAL A 51 14.69 7.79 10.36
N ASP A 52 15.66 7.14 10.99
CA ASP A 52 17.03 7.65 11.11
C ASP A 52 17.99 6.72 10.39
N ILE A 53 19.08 7.28 9.84
CA ILE A 53 20.13 6.54 9.16
C ILE A 53 21.48 6.89 9.78
N ASP A 54 22.20 5.84 10.20
CA ASP A 54 23.59 5.89 10.65
C ASP A 54 24.51 5.31 9.57
N VAL A 55 25.38 6.12 9.00
CA VAL A 55 26.38 5.69 8.01
C VAL A 55 27.55 5.04 8.75
N LEU A 56 27.80 3.77 8.43
CA LEU A 56 28.83 2.96 9.10
C LEU A 56 30.11 2.85 8.28
N GLU A 57 30.00 2.81 6.95
CA GLU A 57 31.14 2.60 6.06
C GLU A 57 30.95 3.30 4.74
N THR A 58 31.97 3.96 4.25
CA THR A 58 31.97 4.67 2.97
C THR A 58 33.20 4.30 2.15
N SER A 59 33.08 4.49 0.82
CA SER A 59 34.20 4.42 -0.12
C SER A 59 34.25 5.66 -0.98
N ALA A 60 35.45 6.06 -1.38
CA ALA A 60 35.63 7.22 -2.23
C ALA A 60 35.02 7.00 -3.63
N LEU A 61 34.45 8.05 -4.20
CA LEU A 61 34.06 8.08 -5.61
C LEU A 61 35.30 8.18 -6.47
N LEU A 62 35.32 7.37 -7.53
CA LEU A 62 36.32 7.48 -8.59
C LEU A 62 36.09 8.77 -9.40
N SER A 63 37.14 9.24 -10.09
CA SER A 63 37.06 10.52 -10.84
C SER A 63 35.96 10.55 -11.89
N PHE A 64 35.69 9.42 -12.54
CA PHE A 64 34.61 9.32 -13.53
C PHE A 64 33.22 9.23 -12.87
N GLU A 65 33.10 8.60 -11.69
CA GLU A 65 31.86 8.49 -10.95
C GLU A 65 31.38 9.85 -10.42
N ARG A 66 32.30 10.71 -9.99
CA ARG A 66 31.99 12.09 -9.57
C ARG A 66 31.31 12.90 -10.68
N LYS A 67 31.66 12.64 -11.93
CA LYS A 67 31.03 13.33 -13.07
C LYS A 67 29.59 12.89 -13.35
N LEU A 68 29.19 11.75 -12.80
CA LEU A 68 27.83 11.21 -12.92
C LEU A 68 26.88 11.76 -11.84
N LEU A 69 27.43 12.42 -10.82
CA LEU A 69 26.61 13.07 -9.80
C LEU A 69 26.20 14.47 -10.30
N PRO A 70 24.97 14.91 -10.00
CA PRO A 70 24.56 16.29 -10.17
C PRO A 70 25.48 17.23 -9.40
N LYS A 71 25.57 18.49 -9.85
CA LYS A 71 26.40 19.51 -9.19
C LYS A 71 25.95 19.78 -7.75
N GLU A 72 24.65 19.66 -7.51
CA GLU A 72 24.05 19.88 -6.21
C GLU A 72 23.38 18.59 -5.76
N LEU A 73 23.74 18.13 -4.56
CA LEU A 73 23.03 17.04 -3.91
C LEU A 73 21.74 17.61 -3.31
N PRO A 74 20.64 16.86 -3.31
CA PRO A 74 19.43 17.30 -2.65
C PRO A 74 19.68 17.51 -1.16
N ASP A 75 19.02 18.52 -0.58
CA ASP A 75 19.13 18.86 0.85
C ASP A 75 18.77 17.67 1.75
N THR A 76 17.88 16.81 1.26
CA THR A 76 17.41 15.64 2.00
C THR A 76 17.78 14.37 1.25
N THR A 77 18.64 13.56 1.85
CA THR A 77 19.04 12.26 1.30
C THR A 77 18.13 11.10 1.74
N LEU A 78 17.27 11.32 2.71
CA LEU A 78 16.32 10.36 3.25
C LEU A 78 14.90 10.91 3.18
N SER A 79 13.98 10.15 2.63
CA SER A 79 12.56 10.46 2.64
C SER A 79 11.74 9.22 2.95
N TRP A 80 10.58 9.41 3.55
CA TRP A 80 9.67 8.30 3.85
C TRP A 80 8.21 8.72 3.79
N ARG A 81 7.35 7.72 3.59
CA ARG A 81 5.90 7.88 3.61
C ARG A 81 5.22 6.62 4.13
N ILE A 82 4.02 6.78 4.67
CA ILE A 82 3.13 5.66 4.98
C ILE A 82 2.20 5.46 3.77
N SER A 83 2.14 4.24 3.27
CA SER A 83 1.26 3.82 2.18
C SER A 83 0.33 2.72 2.68
N TYR A 84 -0.88 2.63 2.14
CA TYR A 84 -1.85 1.61 2.54
C TYR A 84 -2.16 0.68 1.37
N GLU A 85 -2.03 -0.62 1.61
CA GLU A 85 -2.46 -1.66 0.68
C GLU A 85 -3.49 -2.53 1.36
N ARG A 86 -4.71 -2.58 0.82
CA ARG A 86 -5.83 -3.33 1.42
C ARG A 86 -5.98 -3.07 2.94
N LYS A 87 -5.91 -1.80 3.35
CA LYS A 87 -5.97 -1.33 4.75
C LYS A 87 -4.78 -1.73 5.63
N VAL A 88 -3.75 -2.35 5.08
CA VAL A 88 -2.50 -2.64 5.79
C VAL A 88 -1.53 -1.49 5.56
N PRO A 89 -1.01 -0.84 6.62
CA PRO A 89 -0.03 0.23 6.48
C PRO A 89 1.36 -0.32 6.21
N TYR A 90 2.09 0.38 5.32
CA TYR A 90 3.49 0.11 5.01
C TYR A 90 4.28 1.41 5.09
N LEU A 91 5.45 1.34 5.69
CA LEU A 91 6.49 2.34 5.52
C LEU A 91 7.18 2.08 4.18
N ILE A 92 7.28 3.11 3.37
CA ILE A 92 8.16 3.13 2.21
C ILE A 92 9.17 4.23 2.46
N PHE A 93 10.44 3.87 2.61
CA PHE A 93 11.47 4.88 2.69
C PHE A 93 12.48 4.75 1.55
N THR A 94 13.01 5.88 1.14
CA THR A 94 14.03 6.00 0.10
C THR A 94 15.23 6.75 0.66
N TYR A 95 16.41 6.28 0.31
CA TYR A 95 17.67 6.86 0.77
C TYR A 95 18.65 6.98 -0.40
N ILE A 96 19.27 8.15 -0.56
CA ILE A 96 20.37 8.36 -1.49
C ILE A 96 21.66 7.96 -0.77
N PRO A 97 22.32 6.87 -1.14
CA PRO A 97 23.47 6.36 -0.40
C PRO A 97 24.79 7.07 -0.78
N ILE A 98 24.72 8.39 -0.81
CA ILE A 98 25.88 9.29 -0.98
C ILE A 98 25.99 10.18 0.26
N PHE A 99 27.09 10.11 0.96
CA PHE A 99 27.33 10.86 2.19
C PHE A 99 28.65 11.63 2.08
N LYS A 100 28.57 12.95 2.22
CA LYS A 100 29.74 13.85 2.13
C LYS A 100 30.61 13.61 0.88
N GLY A 101 29.97 13.32 -0.24
CA GLY A 101 30.66 13.08 -1.52
C GLY A 101 31.35 11.71 -1.61
N ALA A 102 30.99 10.76 -0.80
CA ALA A 102 31.45 9.36 -0.82
C ALA A 102 30.27 8.39 -0.96
N LYS A 103 30.53 7.21 -1.53
CA LYS A 103 29.55 6.12 -1.62
C LYS A 103 29.38 5.47 -0.25
N VAL A 104 28.13 5.28 0.18
CA VAL A 104 27.83 4.52 1.39
C VAL A 104 27.80 3.03 1.08
N ASN A 105 28.69 2.26 1.71
CA ASN A 105 28.76 0.82 1.54
C ASN A 105 27.93 0.09 2.59
N ARG A 106 27.89 0.63 3.81
CA ARG A 106 27.13 0.07 4.90
C ARG A 106 26.49 1.16 5.74
N PHE A 107 25.23 0.98 6.04
CA PHE A 107 24.48 1.84 6.95
C PHE A 107 23.56 1.00 7.82
N LYS A 108 23.10 1.59 8.90
CA LYS A 108 22.04 1.09 9.77
C LYS A 108 20.90 2.09 9.70
N TYR A 109 19.67 1.60 9.71
CA TYR A 109 18.51 2.46 9.94
C TYR A 109 17.78 2.05 11.21
N SER A 110 17.11 3.00 11.83
CA SER A 110 16.20 2.81 12.94
C SER A 110 14.86 3.45 12.66
N ILE A 111 13.79 2.82 13.13
CA ILE A 111 12.43 3.29 12.95
C ILE A 111 11.83 3.47 14.33
N ASN A 112 11.51 4.71 14.69
CA ASN A 112 10.80 5.05 15.91
C ASN A 112 9.31 5.13 15.61
N LEU A 113 8.51 4.26 16.21
CA LEU A 113 7.07 4.19 16.00
C LEU A 113 6.34 4.85 17.17
N ILE A 114 5.46 5.79 16.85
CA ILE A 114 4.54 6.39 17.80
C ILE A 114 3.15 5.79 17.53
N TYR A 115 2.58 5.19 18.57
CA TYR A 115 1.30 4.49 18.47
C TYR A 115 0.16 5.40 18.93
N GLN A 116 -0.95 5.32 18.21
CA GLN A 116 -2.20 5.88 18.66
C GLN A 116 -2.89 4.85 19.58
N GLU A 117 -3.42 5.31 20.71
CA GLU A 117 -4.32 4.48 21.49
C GLU A 117 -5.50 4.09 20.59
N LEU A 118 -5.66 2.80 20.39
CA LEU A 118 -6.84 2.28 19.71
C LEU A 118 -8.02 2.48 20.69
N ASP A 119 -8.87 3.42 20.35
CA ASP A 119 -10.19 3.52 20.98
C ASP A 119 -11.01 2.29 20.52
N ILE A 120 -10.73 1.15 21.15
CA ILE A 120 -11.43 -0.10 20.89
C ILE A 120 -12.82 0.07 21.48
N LYS A 121 -13.68 0.78 20.74
CA LYS A 121 -15.11 0.74 21.03
C LYS A 121 -15.53 -0.72 20.90
N PRO A 122 -16.05 -1.33 21.97
CA PRO A 122 -16.55 -2.68 21.85
C PRO A 122 -17.57 -2.67 20.72
N LYS A 123 -17.32 -3.48 19.68
CA LYS A 123 -18.35 -3.68 18.65
C LYS A 123 -19.53 -4.32 19.36
N ASN A 124 -20.57 -3.54 19.60
CA ASN A 124 -21.85 -4.08 20.01
C ASN A 124 -22.39 -4.93 18.87
N TYR A 125 -22.04 -6.19 18.87
CA TYR A 125 -22.67 -7.15 17.98
C TYR A 125 -24.14 -7.26 18.43
N SER A 126 -25.05 -7.14 17.47
CA SER A 126 -26.46 -7.42 17.74
C SER A 126 -26.56 -8.84 18.30
N THR A 127 -27.10 -8.98 19.52
CA THR A 127 -27.32 -10.28 20.16
C THR A 127 -28.44 -11.09 19.46
N LYS A 128 -29.18 -10.45 18.55
CA LYS A 128 -30.21 -11.08 17.73
C LYS A 128 -29.79 -11.02 16.26
N SER A 129 -29.73 -12.17 15.62
CA SER A 129 -29.55 -12.25 14.18
C SER A 129 -30.77 -11.66 13.48
N VAL A 130 -30.59 -10.95 12.38
CA VAL A 130 -31.70 -10.51 11.49
C VAL A 130 -32.50 -11.72 11.01
N LEU A 131 -31.89 -12.91 10.95
CA LEU A 131 -32.53 -14.17 10.55
C LEU A 131 -33.35 -14.81 11.68
N SER A 132 -33.41 -14.23 12.88
CA SER A 132 -34.11 -14.81 14.04
C SER A 132 -35.63 -14.65 13.97
N SER A 133 -36.16 -13.84 13.04
CA SER A 133 -37.59 -13.61 12.83
C SER A 133 -37.88 -13.26 11.38
N GLY A 134 -39.11 -13.51 10.94
CA GLY A 134 -39.54 -13.30 9.56
C GLY A 134 -39.25 -14.50 8.64
N ASP A 135 -39.78 -14.42 7.44
CA ASP A 135 -39.60 -15.43 6.39
C ASP A 135 -38.39 -15.07 5.54
N TRP A 136 -37.47 -16.00 5.40
CA TRP A 136 -36.20 -15.76 4.72
C TRP A 136 -36.08 -16.65 3.48
N TYR A 137 -35.77 -16.02 2.36
CA TYR A 137 -35.54 -16.70 1.06
C TYR A 137 -34.13 -16.41 0.57
N LYS A 138 -33.42 -17.45 0.17
CA LYS A 138 -32.04 -17.33 -0.35
C LYS A 138 -32.06 -17.33 -1.86
N ILE A 139 -31.55 -16.26 -2.46
CA ILE A 139 -31.42 -16.11 -3.90
C ILE A 139 -29.93 -16.24 -4.26
N ARG A 140 -29.64 -17.07 -5.25
CA ARG A 140 -28.29 -17.19 -5.80
C ARG A 140 -28.23 -16.46 -7.15
N LEU A 141 -27.29 -15.54 -7.27
CA LEU A 141 -26.98 -14.87 -8.53
C LEU A 141 -25.69 -15.47 -9.10
N SER A 142 -25.70 -15.89 -10.36
CA SER A 142 -24.54 -16.53 -11.00
C SER A 142 -23.75 -15.58 -11.88
N ASN A 143 -24.33 -14.47 -12.29
CA ASN A 143 -23.72 -13.46 -13.18
C ASN A 143 -23.96 -12.06 -12.64
N ASP A 144 -23.12 -11.15 -13.05
CA ASP A 144 -23.34 -9.72 -12.80
C ASP A 144 -24.45 -9.20 -13.70
N GLY A 145 -25.29 -8.30 -13.18
CA GLY A 145 -26.40 -7.73 -13.96
C GLY A 145 -27.47 -7.04 -13.12
N LEU A 146 -28.47 -6.52 -13.83
CA LEU A 146 -29.68 -6.02 -13.23
C LEU A 146 -30.70 -7.15 -13.13
N TYR A 147 -31.16 -7.38 -11.91
CA TYR A 147 -32.14 -8.43 -11.60
C TYR A 147 -33.44 -7.77 -11.16
N LYS A 148 -34.56 -8.23 -11.73
CA LYS A 148 -35.90 -7.80 -11.36
C LYS A 148 -36.48 -8.79 -10.37
N ILE A 149 -37.01 -8.29 -9.26
CA ILE A 149 -37.79 -9.07 -8.30
C ILE A 149 -39.24 -8.61 -8.48
N ASP A 150 -40.03 -9.41 -9.20
CA ASP A 150 -41.43 -9.14 -9.42
C ASP A 150 -42.34 -10.20 -8.78
N ALA A 151 -43.66 -10.09 -8.97
CA ALA A 151 -44.63 -10.99 -8.38
C ALA A 151 -44.44 -12.44 -8.83
N ASP A 152 -44.10 -12.64 -10.10
CA ASP A 152 -43.90 -13.98 -10.66
C ASP A 152 -42.69 -14.65 -10.04
N PHE A 153 -41.57 -13.93 -9.97
CA PHE A 153 -40.37 -14.40 -9.31
C PHE A 153 -40.59 -14.74 -7.81
N LEU A 154 -41.32 -13.90 -7.09
CA LEU A 154 -41.66 -14.16 -5.68
C LEU A 154 -42.51 -15.41 -5.52
N SER A 155 -43.50 -15.63 -6.43
CA SER A 155 -44.30 -16.84 -6.44
C SER A 155 -43.47 -18.10 -6.73
N ASP A 156 -42.51 -18.02 -7.64
CA ASP A 156 -41.64 -19.12 -8.03
C ASP A 156 -40.75 -19.58 -6.86
N ILE A 157 -40.32 -18.68 -5.97
CA ILE A 157 -39.55 -19.01 -4.77
C ILE A 157 -40.45 -19.37 -3.57
N GLY A 158 -41.79 -19.49 -3.76
CA GLY A 158 -42.74 -19.97 -2.77
C GLY A 158 -43.31 -18.89 -1.85
N VAL A 159 -43.20 -17.63 -2.24
CA VAL A 159 -43.77 -16.52 -1.48
C VAL A 159 -45.24 -16.31 -1.84
N ASN A 160 -46.15 -16.21 -0.85
CA ASN A 160 -47.53 -15.87 -1.10
C ASN A 160 -47.69 -14.37 -1.37
N VAL A 161 -47.66 -13.98 -2.62
CA VAL A 161 -47.63 -12.57 -3.05
C VAL A 161 -48.91 -11.82 -2.63
N SER A 162 -50.05 -12.51 -2.45
CA SER A 162 -51.31 -11.87 -2.06
C SER A 162 -51.31 -11.41 -0.58
N GLU A 163 -50.42 -11.91 0.24
CA GLU A 163 -50.32 -11.61 1.68
C GLU A 163 -49.18 -10.67 2.05
N ILE A 164 -48.36 -10.27 1.06
CA ILE A 164 -47.19 -9.43 1.31
C ILE A 164 -47.43 -7.98 0.96
N ASP A 165 -47.02 -7.08 1.81
CA ASP A 165 -46.83 -5.68 1.48
C ASP A 165 -45.46 -5.49 0.81
N PRO A 166 -45.38 -5.13 -0.50
CA PRO A 166 -44.08 -4.97 -1.19
C PRO A 166 -43.13 -3.99 -0.52
N ARG A 167 -43.64 -3.03 0.24
CA ARG A 167 -42.85 -2.04 0.97
C ARG A 167 -42.09 -2.64 2.16
N LYS A 168 -42.46 -3.86 2.58
CA LYS A 168 -41.81 -4.56 3.68
C LYS A 168 -40.74 -5.56 3.23
N ILE A 169 -40.58 -5.75 1.92
CA ILE A 169 -39.53 -6.59 1.35
C ILE A 169 -38.16 -5.94 1.61
N GLN A 170 -37.27 -6.65 2.25
CA GLN A 170 -35.91 -6.21 2.50
C GLN A 170 -34.92 -7.16 1.86
N ILE A 171 -33.88 -6.61 1.24
CA ILE A 171 -32.82 -7.37 0.59
C ILE A 171 -31.55 -7.21 1.41
N TYR A 172 -31.00 -8.34 1.81
CA TYR A 172 -29.72 -8.39 2.52
C TYR A 172 -28.68 -9.07 1.66
N GLY A 173 -27.51 -8.48 1.57
CA GLY A 173 -26.41 -9.02 0.78
C GLY A 173 -25.07 -8.46 1.21
N ASN A 174 -24.01 -9.03 0.68
CA ASN A 174 -22.63 -8.65 1.01
C ASN A 174 -22.13 -7.46 0.19
N GLY A 175 -22.99 -6.73 -0.53
CA GLY A 175 -22.61 -5.57 -1.33
C GLY A 175 -21.56 -5.85 -2.41
N GLY A 176 -21.45 -7.09 -2.91
CA GLY A 176 -20.49 -7.48 -3.93
C GLY A 176 -19.05 -7.67 -3.45
N ALA A 177 -18.77 -7.47 -2.17
CA ALA A 177 -17.45 -7.78 -1.61
C ALA A 177 -17.31 -9.28 -1.32
N MET A 178 -16.11 -9.84 -1.53
CA MET A 178 -15.79 -11.19 -1.07
C MET A 178 -15.98 -11.28 0.44
N LEU A 179 -16.58 -12.37 0.91
CA LEU A 179 -16.61 -12.69 2.33
C LEU A 179 -15.18 -12.82 2.85
N PRO A 180 -14.85 -12.29 4.03
CA PRO A 180 -13.54 -12.53 4.61
C PRO A 180 -13.34 -14.04 4.81
N GLU A 181 -12.23 -14.56 4.32
CA GLU A 181 -11.77 -15.90 4.67
C GLU A 181 -11.46 -15.93 6.17
N LEU A 182 -11.95 -16.95 6.87
CA LEU A 182 -11.70 -17.19 8.30
C LEU A 182 -10.25 -17.61 8.54
#